data_a9cb35218f9011f0631620d755c2279a
#
_entry.id   a9cb35218f9011f0631620d755c2279a
#
_cell.length_a   1.000
_cell.length_b   1.000
_cell.length_c   1.000
_cell.angle_alpha   90.00
_cell.angle_beta   90.00
_cell.angle_gamma   90.00
#
_symmetry.space_group_name_H-M   'P 1'
#
loop_
_entity.id
_entity.type
_entity.pdbx_description
1 polymer ?
#
loop_
_entity_poly.entity_id
_entity_poly.type
_entity_poly.pdbx_seq_one_letter_code
_entity_poly.pdbx_strand_id
1 'polypeptide(L)'
;ALNTVDIRPQVSSTIAKVHIKEGQFVKAGDVLFTLDSRVDEVNLAKAQAQLDKDLASLADYQRQLVRNKDLVSKKFVAQSVADTSQTQVDAQQAVIASDKAAVNAARVALSYNRIVAPSAGRTGIISVFPGSLVQPATATPLVSITQMDPVAIAFPLPQRNLPDALESMKRSDSYVMANLPDTTVKFKGKLQFVDNAVDAASGTIKVKAVFDNKELKLWPGAYANLELSVQTLKDVVVVPQDAVIVGPRGSSVYIVDAEGKAIMKPVVVTNSFGNDAVVTGIEAGSKVVLDGKQNLRPGASVKERNGDGKEGKGDKADKGAKGAGKAESSASASAGASSSSASSATAAPAASTAPTASAASAS
;
A
#
# COMPACT_ATOMS: atom_id res chain seq x y z
N ALA A 1 2.40 -1.54 2.44
CA ALA A 1 2.62 -2.79 1.69
C ALA A 1 1.95 -2.72 0.33
N LEU A 2 2.48 -3.45 -0.66
CA LEU A 2 1.81 -3.59 -1.94
C LEU A 2 0.54 -4.44 -1.76
N ASN A 3 0.70 -5.57 -1.09
CA ASN A 3 -0.38 -6.49 -0.75
C ASN A 3 -0.26 -6.92 0.71
N THR A 4 -1.40 -6.96 1.38
CA THR A 4 -1.57 -7.61 2.69
C THR A 4 -2.78 -8.51 2.57
N VAL A 5 -2.62 -9.77 2.92
CA VAL A 5 -3.67 -10.78 2.84
C VAL A 5 -3.94 -11.32 4.24
N ASP A 6 -5.18 -11.18 4.67
CA ASP A 6 -5.67 -11.77 5.91
C ASP A 6 -6.08 -13.22 5.66
N ILE A 7 -5.44 -14.13 6.35
CA ILE A 7 -5.72 -15.56 6.24
C ILE A 7 -6.85 -15.91 7.18
N ARG A 8 -7.90 -16.49 6.61
CA ARG A 8 -9.10 -16.93 7.33
C ARG A 8 -9.41 -18.38 6.97
N PRO A 9 -10.00 -19.17 7.90
CA PRO A 9 -10.43 -20.52 7.59
C PRO A 9 -11.64 -20.47 6.65
N GLN A 10 -11.80 -21.49 5.83
CA GLN A 10 -12.99 -21.66 4.96
C GLN A 10 -14.04 -22.59 5.58
N VAL A 11 -13.63 -23.36 6.58
CA VAL A 11 -14.46 -24.29 7.32
C VAL A 11 -14.33 -24.08 8.82
N SER A 12 -15.35 -24.49 9.56
CA SER A 12 -15.32 -24.50 11.02
C SER A 12 -14.65 -25.78 11.49
N SER A 13 -13.49 -25.64 12.17
CA SER A 13 -12.77 -26.80 12.69
C SER A 13 -11.79 -26.36 13.79
N THR A 14 -11.13 -27.32 14.42
CA THR A 14 -10.11 -27.06 15.43
C THR A 14 -8.72 -27.04 14.78
N ILE A 15 -7.84 -26.15 15.22
CA ILE A 15 -6.45 -26.13 14.78
C ILE A 15 -5.71 -27.34 15.33
N ALA A 16 -5.28 -28.24 14.47
CA ALA A 16 -4.45 -29.38 14.85
C ALA A 16 -2.96 -28.97 14.97
N LYS A 17 -2.47 -28.17 14.02
CA LYS A 17 -1.06 -27.78 14.01
C LYS A 17 -0.85 -26.41 13.37
N VAL A 18 0.06 -25.63 13.93
CA VAL A 18 0.59 -24.39 13.39
C VAL A 18 2.00 -24.67 12.83
N HIS A 19 2.24 -24.38 11.55
CA HIS A 19 3.51 -24.70 10.87
C HIS A 19 4.45 -23.51 10.75
N ILE A 20 4.01 -22.33 11.10
CA ILE A 20 4.73 -21.07 10.95
C ILE A 20 5.03 -20.43 12.31
N LYS A 21 5.96 -19.49 12.29
CA LYS A 21 6.25 -18.60 13.41
C LYS A 21 5.90 -17.17 13.05
N GLU A 22 5.65 -16.34 14.05
CA GLU A 22 5.45 -14.91 13.86
C GLU A 22 6.69 -14.26 13.24
N GLY A 23 6.46 -13.36 12.27
CA GLY A 23 7.54 -12.67 11.57
C GLY A 23 8.34 -13.52 10.58
N GLN A 24 7.96 -14.77 10.34
CA GLN A 24 8.61 -15.67 9.37
C GLN A 24 8.29 -15.27 7.95
N PHE A 25 9.25 -15.43 7.03
CA PHE A 25 8.99 -15.34 5.59
C PHE A 25 8.41 -16.66 5.08
N VAL A 26 7.33 -16.55 4.31
CA VAL A 26 6.64 -17.68 3.67
C VAL A 26 6.56 -17.44 2.16
N LYS A 27 6.54 -18.54 1.40
CA LYS A 27 6.31 -18.54 -0.05
C LYS A 27 4.85 -18.89 -0.34
N ALA A 28 4.38 -18.53 -1.53
CA ALA A 28 3.08 -19.00 -1.99
C ALA A 28 3.04 -20.53 -1.99
N GLY A 29 1.97 -21.12 -1.43
CA GLY A 29 1.79 -22.55 -1.26
C GLY A 29 2.36 -23.17 0.02
N ASP A 30 3.13 -22.42 0.82
CA ASP A 30 3.59 -22.92 2.12
C ASP A 30 2.41 -23.19 3.06
N VAL A 31 2.48 -24.30 3.79
CA VAL A 31 1.42 -24.67 4.76
C VAL A 31 1.57 -23.81 6.00
N LEU A 32 0.50 -23.11 6.33
CA LEU A 32 0.42 -22.23 7.51
C LEU A 32 -0.19 -22.95 8.71
N PHE A 33 -1.37 -23.52 8.49
CA PHE A 33 -2.15 -24.21 9.51
C PHE A 33 -2.70 -25.53 8.97
N THR A 34 -2.79 -26.52 9.82
CA THR A 34 -3.54 -27.74 9.58
C THR A 34 -4.68 -27.80 10.59
N LEU A 35 -5.90 -27.95 10.09
CA LEU A 35 -7.11 -28.15 10.88
C LEU A 35 -7.32 -29.65 11.14
N ASP A 36 -8.21 -29.99 12.06
CA ASP A 36 -8.64 -31.37 12.30
C ASP A 36 -9.45 -31.87 11.09
N SER A 37 -8.88 -32.80 10.35
CA SER A 37 -9.41 -33.32 9.08
C SER A 37 -10.13 -34.67 9.22
N ARG A 38 -10.19 -35.25 10.44
CA ARG A 38 -10.67 -36.63 10.65
C ARG A 38 -12.08 -36.87 10.08
N VAL A 39 -12.98 -35.90 10.23
CA VAL A 39 -14.36 -36.02 9.70
C VAL A 39 -14.34 -36.02 8.18
N ASP A 40 -13.59 -35.14 7.55
CA ASP A 40 -13.53 -35.02 6.09
C ASP A 40 -12.78 -36.18 5.45
N GLU A 41 -11.76 -36.73 6.11
CA GLU A 41 -11.08 -37.95 5.68
C GLU A 41 -12.04 -39.15 5.64
N VAL A 42 -12.88 -39.31 6.68
CA VAL A 42 -13.90 -40.36 6.73
C VAL A 42 -14.96 -40.13 5.64
N ASN A 43 -15.40 -38.90 5.41
CA ASN A 43 -16.35 -38.55 4.37
C ASN A 43 -15.78 -38.87 2.97
N LEU A 44 -14.52 -38.55 2.72
CA LEU A 44 -13.85 -38.89 1.47
C LEU A 44 -13.75 -40.42 1.29
N ALA A 45 -13.34 -41.15 2.33
CA ALA A 45 -13.26 -42.60 2.29
C ALA A 45 -14.63 -43.25 2.00
N LYS A 46 -15.71 -42.74 2.61
CA LYS A 46 -17.10 -43.17 2.36
C LYS A 46 -17.51 -42.94 0.90
N ALA A 47 -17.24 -41.74 0.36
CA ALA A 47 -17.56 -41.43 -1.04
C ALA A 47 -16.77 -42.32 -2.01
N GLN A 48 -15.50 -42.55 -1.72
CA GLN A 48 -14.65 -43.45 -2.52
C GLN A 48 -15.16 -44.90 -2.49
N ALA A 49 -15.52 -45.43 -1.35
CA ALA A 49 -16.10 -46.77 -1.20
C ALA A 49 -17.40 -46.94 -1.97
N GLN A 50 -18.25 -45.89 -2.00
CA GLN A 50 -19.50 -45.91 -2.80
C GLN A 50 -19.16 -45.97 -4.31
N LEU A 51 -18.23 -45.14 -4.77
CA LEU A 51 -17.77 -45.18 -6.17
C LEU A 51 -17.20 -46.55 -6.55
N ASP A 52 -16.39 -47.16 -5.68
CA ASP A 52 -15.78 -48.49 -5.95
C ASP A 52 -16.86 -49.58 -6.03
N LYS A 53 -17.88 -49.52 -5.17
CA LYS A 53 -19.05 -50.43 -5.24
C LYS A 53 -19.77 -50.29 -6.58
N ASP A 54 -20.07 -49.08 -7.02
CA ASP A 54 -20.84 -48.81 -8.23
C ASP A 54 -20.03 -49.10 -9.50
N LEU A 55 -18.69 -48.97 -9.46
CA LEU A 55 -17.79 -49.47 -10.49
C LEU A 55 -17.84 -50.96 -10.62
N ALA A 56 -17.88 -51.73 -9.52
CA ALA A 56 -18.06 -53.18 -9.54
C ALA A 56 -19.41 -53.57 -10.13
N SER A 57 -20.46 -52.85 -9.82
CA SER A 57 -21.80 -53.05 -10.41
C SER A 57 -21.80 -52.79 -11.92
N LEU A 58 -21.15 -51.72 -12.37
CA LEU A 58 -20.99 -51.43 -13.81
C LEU A 58 -20.28 -52.60 -14.53
N ALA A 59 -19.19 -53.08 -13.96
CA ALA A 59 -18.44 -54.21 -14.55
C ALA A 59 -19.34 -55.46 -14.68
N ASP A 60 -20.28 -55.69 -13.75
CA ASP A 60 -21.24 -56.78 -13.84
C ASP A 60 -22.25 -56.56 -14.95
N TYR A 61 -22.90 -55.39 -15.00
CA TYR A 61 -23.82 -55.02 -16.08
C TYR A 61 -23.17 -55.07 -17.45
N GLN A 62 -21.92 -54.66 -17.60
CA GLN A 62 -21.19 -54.79 -18.85
C GLN A 62 -20.95 -56.24 -19.28
N ARG A 63 -20.59 -57.15 -18.33
CA ARG A 63 -20.45 -58.57 -18.61
C ARG A 63 -21.82 -59.19 -19.02
N GLN A 64 -22.90 -58.76 -18.39
CA GLN A 64 -24.25 -59.19 -18.72
C GLN A 64 -24.68 -58.72 -20.11
N LEU A 65 -24.40 -57.46 -20.45
CA LEU A 65 -24.63 -56.90 -21.78
C LEU A 65 -23.93 -57.67 -22.87
N VAL A 66 -22.62 -57.99 -22.66
CA VAL A 66 -21.85 -58.77 -23.61
C VAL A 66 -22.46 -60.16 -23.83
N ARG A 67 -22.84 -60.86 -22.75
CA ARG A 67 -23.52 -62.16 -22.85
C ARG A 67 -24.86 -62.05 -23.59
N ASN A 68 -25.68 -61.06 -23.30
CA ASN A 68 -27.00 -60.90 -23.94
C ASN A 68 -26.86 -60.54 -25.43
N LYS A 69 -25.85 -59.75 -25.83
CA LYS A 69 -25.55 -59.44 -27.21
C LYS A 69 -25.09 -60.70 -27.99
N ASP A 70 -24.30 -61.59 -27.36
CA ASP A 70 -23.95 -62.89 -27.97
C ASP A 70 -25.15 -63.81 -28.14
N LEU A 71 -26.06 -63.89 -27.14
CA LEU A 71 -27.29 -64.68 -27.24
C LEU A 71 -28.26 -64.12 -28.30
N VAL A 72 -28.36 -62.81 -28.49
CA VAL A 72 -29.15 -62.21 -29.56
C VAL A 72 -28.57 -62.55 -30.91
N SER A 73 -27.25 -62.50 -31.08
CA SER A 73 -26.59 -62.86 -32.34
C SER A 73 -26.83 -64.31 -32.76
N LYS A 74 -26.98 -65.20 -31.77
CA LYS A 74 -27.30 -66.61 -31.95
C LYS A 74 -28.83 -66.82 -31.99
N LYS A 75 -29.65 -65.77 -32.00
CA LYS A 75 -31.15 -65.82 -32.03
C LYS A 75 -31.79 -66.60 -30.87
N PHE A 76 -31.12 -66.72 -29.72
CA PHE A 76 -31.70 -67.38 -28.53
C PHE A 76 -32.57 -66.47 -27.68
N VAL A 77 -32.43 -65.13 -27.79
CA VAL A 77 -33.21 -64.15 -27.10
C VAL A 77 -33.62 -62.99 -28.01
N ALA A 78 -34.66 -62.24 -27.62
CA ALA A 78 -35.13 -61.06 -28.38
C ALA A 78 -34.15 -59.86 -28.21
N GLN A 79 -34.09 -58.98 -29.22
CA GLN A 79 -33.26 -57.79 -29.23
C GLN A 79 -33.54 -56.87 -28.00
N SER A 80 -34.79 -56.81 -27.54
CA SER A 80 -35.23 -56.04 -26.38
C SER A 80 -34.45 -56.39 -25.12
N VAL A 81 -33.96 -57.63 -24.94
CA VAL A 81 -33.13 -58.03 -23.79
C VAL A 81 -31.76 -57.34 -23.81
N ALA A 82 -31.15 -57.23 -24.99
CA ALA A 82 -29.89 -56.53 -25.14
C ALA A 82 -30.06 -55.02 -24.93
N ASP A 83 -31.16 -54.46 -25.45
CA ASP A 83 -31.45 -53.04 -25.33
C ASP A 83 -31.70 -52.66 -23.85
N THR A 84 -32.42 -53.53 -23.10
CA THR A 84 -32.61 -53.37 -21.62
C THR A 84 -31.25 -53.39 -20.89
N SER A 85 -30.36 -54.35 -21.27
CA SER A 85 -29.05 -54.43 -20.62
C SER A 85 -28.15 -53.25 -20.99
N GLN A 86 -28.30 -52.69 -22.20
CA GLN A 86 -27.59 -51.46 -22.59
C GLN A 86 -28.07 -50.29 -21.75
N THR A 87 -29.40 -50.13 -21.55
CA THR A 87 -29.99 -49.06 -20.70
C THR A 87 -29.49 -49.19 -19.27
N GLN A 88 -29.34 -50.41 -18.72
CA GLN A 88 -28.80 -50.63 -17.37
C GLN A 88 -27.33 -50.16 -17.26
N VAL A 89 -26.50 -50.44 -18.29
CA VAL A 89 -25.13 -49.99 -18.35
C VAL A 89 -25.07 -48.44 -18.39
N ASP A 90 -25.92 -47.83 -19.22
CA ASP A 90 -25.93 -46.36 -19.39
C ASP A 90 -26.41 -45.69 -18.11
N ALA A 91 -27.43 -46.24 -17.45
CA ALA A 91 -27.89 -45.75 -16.16
C ALA A 91 -26.81 -45.86 -15.09
N GLN A 92 -26.09 -46.99 -15.01
CA GLN A 92 -25.01 -47.17 -14.04
C GLN A 92 -23.85 -46.23 -14.31
N GLN A 93 -23.56 -45.93 -15.58
CA GLN A 93 -22.53 -44.93 -15.94
C GLN A 93 -22.91 -43.55 -15.41
N ALA A 94 -24.20 -43.17 -15.48
CA ALA A 94 -24.69 -41.91 -14.92
C ALA A 94 -24.53 -41.88 -13.40
N VAL A 95 -24.82 -42.98 -12.69
CA VAL A 95 -24.58 -43.08 -11.22
C VAL A 95 -23.09 -42.88 -10.91
N ILE A 96 -22.17 -43.56 -11.65
CA ILE A 96 -20.75 -43.38 -11.42
C ILE A 96 -20.29 -41.97 -11.70
N ALA A 97 -20.88 -41.25 -12.66
CA ALA A 97 -20.56 -39.83 -12.88
C ALA A 97 -20.96 -38.97 -11.67
N SER A 98 -22.11 -39.27 -11.06
CA SER A 98 -22.55 -38.63 -9.81
C SER A 98 -21.61 -38.95 -8.64
N ASP A 99 -21.21 -40.22 -8.47
CA ASP A 99 -20.30 -40.63 -7.39
C ASP A 99 -18.91 -39.97 -7.53
N LYS A 100 -18.39 -39.88 -8.77
CA LYS A 100 -17.15 -39.12 -9.02
C LYS A 100 -17.26 -37.67 -8.61
N ALA A 101 -18.40 -37.02 -8.83
CA ALA A 101 -18.66 -35.68 -8.38
C ALA A 101 -18.68 -35.61 -6.85
N ALA A 102 -19.31 -36.58 -6.17
CA ALA A 102 -19.33 -36.68 -4.71
C ALA A 102 -17.92 -36.87 -4.11
N VAL A 103 -17.10 -37.73 -4.71
CA VAL A 103 -15.68 -37.89 -4.30
C VAL A 103 -14.90 -36.58 -4.47
N ASN A 104 -15.11 -35.87 -5.58
CA ASN A 104 -14.45 -34.58 -5.79
C ASN A 104 -14.90 -33.52 -4.77
N ALA A 105 -16.18 -33.48 -4.45
CA ALA A 105 -16.71 -32.57 -3.42
C ALA A 105 -16.08 -32.85 -2.03
N ALA A 106 -16.00 -34.14 -1.65
CA ALA A 106 -15.35 -34.54 -0.40
C ALA A 106 -13.84 -34.23 -0.39
N ARG A 107 -13.16 -34.36 -1.53
CA ARG A 107 -11.75 -34.00 -1.67
C ARG A 107 -11.51 -32.51 -1.51
N VAL A 108 -12.40 -31.68 -2.10
CA VAL A 108 -12.35 -30.22 -1.94
C VAL A 108 -12.58 -29.84 -0.49
N ALA A 109 -13.59 -30.42 0.19
CA ALA A 109 -13.82 -30.17 1.61
C ALA A 109 -12.60 -30.51 2.46
N LEU A 110 -11.96 -31.66 2.22
CA LEU A 110 -10.72 -32.03 2.90
C LEU A 110 -9.58 -31.05 2.63
N SER A 111 -9.49 -30.49 1.44
CA SER A 111 -8.43 -29.54 1.09
C SER A 111 -8.49 -28.26 1.90
N TYR A 112 -9.68 -27.84 2.37
CA TYR A 112 -9.86 -26.65 3.21
C TYR A 112 -9.27 -26.81 4.62
N ASN A 113 -9.01 -28.04 5.07
CA ASN A 113 -8.33 -28.29 6.32
C ASN A 113 -6.83 -27.99 6.29
N ARG A 114 -6.26 -27.77 5.10
CA ARG A 114 -4.87 -27.37 4.92
C ARG A 114 -4.81 -25.93 4.43
N ILE A 115 -4.56 -25.01 5.34
CA ILE A 115 -4.49 -23.59 5.04
C ILE A 115 -3.08 -23.25 4.54
N VAL A 116 -2.98 -22.75 3.32
CA VAL A 116 -1.72 -22.41 2.66
C VAL A 116 -1.61 -20.91 2.40
N ALA A 117 -0.39 -20.40 2.27
CA ALA A 117 -0.12 -19.01 1.91
C ALA A 117 -0.53 -18.75 0.44
N PRO A 118 -1.41 -17.78 0.15
CA PRO A 118 -1.79 -17.42 -1.21
C PRO A 118 -0.71 -16.64 -1.95
N SER A 119 0.19 -15.98 -1.22
CA SER A 119 1.29 -15.16 -1.75
C SER A 119 2.50 -15.23 -0.85
N ALA A 120 3.67 -14.92 -1.40
CA ALA A 120 4.88 -14.75 -0.63
C ALA A 120 4.82 -13.47 0.21
N GLY A 121 5.35 -13.52 1.43
CA GLY A 121 5.37 -12.38 2.35
C GLY A 121 5.88 -12.75 3.73
N ARG A 122 5.80 -11.79 4.64
CA ARG A 122 6.13 -11.97 6.04
C ARG A 122 4.86 -12.13 6.86
N THR A 123 4.83 -13.14 7.72
CA THR A 123 3.70 -13.39 8.63
C THR A 123 3.66 -12.34 9.73
N GLY A 124 2.46 -11.90 10.05
CA GLY A 124 2.17 -11.05 11.21
C GLY A 124 2.03 -11.84 12.50
N ILE A 125 1.27 -11.27 13.44
CA ILE A 125 0.92 -11.91 14.71
C ILE A 125 -0.02 -13.08 14.43
N ILE A 126 0.20 -14.21 15.11
CA ILE A 126 -0.64 -15.40 15.04
C ILE A 126 -1.67 -15.33 16.16
N SER A 127 -2.94 -15.22 15.81
CA SER A 127 -4.02 -15.03 16.79
C SER A 127 -4.57 -16.34 17.37
N VAL A 128 -4.05 -17.48 16.94
CA VAL A 128 -4.61 -18.82 17.26
C VAL A 128 -3.53 -19.83 17.60
N PHE A 129 -3.89 -20.81 18.42
CA PHE A 129 -3.00 -21.87 18.89
C PHE A 129 -3.58 -23.26 18.59
N PRO A 130 -2.77 -24.33 18.62
CA PRO A 130 -3.27 -25.69 18.54
C PRO A 130 -4.36 -25.92 19.60
N GLY A 131 -5.50 -26.50 19.19
CA GLY A 131 -6.68 -26.67 20.04
C GLY A 131 -7.71 -25.54 19.94
N SER A 132 -7.39 -24.39 19.32
CA SER A 132 -8.35 -23.31 19.11
C SER A 132 -9.42 -23.71 18.07
N LEU A 133 -10.69 -23.45 18.38
CA LEU A 133 -11.78 -23.55 17.41
C LEU A 133 -11.77 -22.31 16.50
N VAL A 134 -11.79 -22.52 15.20
CA VAL A 134 -11.82 -21.45 14.20
C VAL A 134 -13.04 -21.56 13.30
N GLN A 135 -13.56 -20.43 12.85
CA GLN A 135 -14.77 -20.34 12.04
C GLN A 135 -14.60 -19.28 10.94
N PRO A 136 -15.21 -19.47 9.76
CA PRO A 136 -15.12 -18.51 8.64
C PRO A 136 -15.60 -17.09 8.98
N ALA A 137 -16.62 -16.99 9.84
CA ALA A 137 -17.26 -15.73 10.25
C ALA A 137 -16.49 -14.96 11.34
N THR A 138 -15.38 -15.48 11.85
CA THR A 138 -14.60 -14.79 12.88
C THR A 138 -13.99 -13.51 12.32
N ALA A 139 -14.19 -12.38 13.01
CA ALA A 139 -13.69 -11.07 12.59
C ALA A 139 -12.15 -11.04 12.55
N THR A 140 -11.50 -11.74 13.48
CA THR A 140 -10.02 -11.76 13.58
C THR A 140 -9.43 -12.79 12.63
N PRO A 141 -8.50 -12.42 11.75
CA PRO A 141 -7.79 -13.37 10.92
C PRO A 141 -6.87 -14.27 11.74
N LEU A 142 -6.54 -15.46 11.22
CA LEU A 142 -5.58 -16.38 11.85
C LEU A 142 -4.18 -15.78 11.88
N VAL A 143 -3.78 -15.19 10.77
CA VAL A 143 -2.52 -14.47 10.56
C VAL A 143 -2.70 -13.55 9.35
N SER A 144 -2.00 -12.42 9.31
CA SER A 144 -1.86 -11.61 8.11
C SER A 144 -0.53 -11.91 7.43
N ILE A 145 -0.50 -11.95 6.11
CA ILE A 145 0.73 -12.05 5.32
C ILE A 145 0.92 -10.75 4.58
N THR A 146 2.02 -10.07 4.84
CA THR A 146 2.34 -8.78 4.24
C THR A 146 3.53 -8.93 3.29
N GLN A 147 3.35 -8.50 2.06
CA GLN A 147 4.43 -8.42 1.08
C GLN A 147 5.41 -7.31 1.49
N MET A 148 6.68 -7.67 1.69
CA MET A 148 7.72 -6.76 2.15
C MET A 148 8.59 -6.22 1.01
N ASP A 149 8.67 -6.93 -0.11
CA ASP A 149 9.43 -6.54 -1.31
C ASP A 149 8.66 -6.98 -2.57
N PRO A 150 8.40 -6.07 -3.52
CA PRO A 150 8.53 -4.63 -3.39
C PRO A 150 7.49 -3.99 -2.45
N VAL A 151 7.77 -2.76 -1.99
CA VAL A 151 6.87 -1.98 -1.12
C VAL A 151 6.24 -0.84 -1.92
N ALA A 152 4.94 -0.61 -1.75
CA ALA A 152 4.26 0.56 -2.30
C ALA A 152 4.01 1.61 -1.22
N ILE A 153 4.28 2.86 -1.55
CA ILE A 153 3.93 4.03 -0.73
C ILE A 153 2.84 4.80 -1.47
N ALA A 154 1.71 5.01 -0.80
CA ALA A 154 0.62 5.84 -1.31
C ALA A 154 0.72 7.24 -0.71
N PHE A 155 0.55 8.27 -1.52
CA PHE A 155 0.59 9.66 -1.10
C PHE A 155 -0.39 10.51 -1.91
N PRO A 156 -0.88 11.63 -1.33
CA PRO A 156 -1.72 12.56 -2.04
C PRO A 156 -0.87 13.49 -2.92
N LEU A 157 -1.28 13.71 -4.15
CA LEU A 157 -0.69 14.66 -5.09
C LEU A 157 -1.72 15.76 -5.40
N PRO A 158 -1.38 17.06 -5.33
CA PRO A 158 -2.28 18.12 -5.73
C PRO A 158 -2.72 17.95 -7.19
N GLN A 159 -4.01 18.18 -7.47
CA GLN A 159 -4.62 18.01 -8.80
C GLN A 159 -3.87 18.78 -9.90
N ARG A 160 -3.33 19.96 -9.61
CA ARG A 160 -2.55 20.76 -10.56
C ARG A 160 -1.35 20.03 -11.15
N ASN A 161 -0.78 19.05 -10.41
CA ASN A 161 0.39 18.27 -10.84
C ASN A 161 0.00 16.94 -11.52
N LEU A 162 -1.29 16.72 -11.74
CA LEU A 162 -1.79 15.50 -12.39
C LEU A 162 -1.25 15.32 -13.84
N PRO A 163 -1.24 16.34 -14.70
CA PRO A 163 -0.70 16.18 -16.06
C PRO A 163 0.76 15.72 -16.03
N ASP A 164 1.58 16.35 -15.18
CA ASP A 164 3.02 16.03 -15.02
C ASP A 164 3.22 14.61 -14.49
N ALA A 165 2.39 14.17 -13.53
CA ALA A 165 2.44 12.81 -12.99
C ALA A 165 2.09 11.76 -14.06
N LEU A 166 1.08 12.01 -14.89
CA LEU A 166 0.70 11.12 -15.98
C LEU A 166 1.78 11.05 -17.07
N GLU A 167 2.44 12.18 -17.38
CA GLU A 167 3.60 12.18 -18.26
C GLU A 167 4.78 11.43 -17.66
N SER A 168 5.05 11.60 -16.36
CA SER A 168 6.13 10.93 -15.66
C SER A 168 5.99 9.40 -15.69
N MET A 169 4.75 8.89 -15.63
CA MET A 169 4.50 7.44 -15.75
C MET A 169 4.88 6.88 -17.12
N LYS A 170 4.81 7.70 -18.18
CA LYS A 170 5.19 7.30 -19.54
C LYS A 170 6.70 7.37 -19.77
N ARG A 171 7.41 8.12 -18.95
CA ARG A 171 8.85 8.32 -19.05
C ARG A 171 9.59 7.31 -18.18
N SER A 172 10.71 6.82 -18.67
CA SER A 172 11.58 5.90 -17.92
C SER A 172 12.52 6.60 -16.94
N ASP A 173 12.68 7.93 -17.06
CA ASP A 173 13.60 8.75 -16.28
C ASP A 173 12.96 9.39 -15.03
N SER A 174 11.65 9.31 -14.89
CA SER A 174 10.95 9.78 -13.70
C SER A 174 11.18 8.84 -12.52
N TYR A 175 11.35 9.42 -11.35
CA TYR A 175 11.55 8.66 -10.12
C TYR A 175 10.93 9.38 -8.92
N VAL A 176 10.66 8.59 -7.90
CA VAL A 176 10.23 9.08 -6.59
C VAL A 176 11.32 8.74 -5.59
N MET A 177 11.79 9.74 -4.86
CA MET A 177 12.70 9.51 -3.74
C MET A 177 11.91 9.45 -2.45
N ALA A 178 12.15 8.42 -1.64
CA ALA A 178 11.59 8.29 -0.31
C ALA A 178 12.71 8.43 0.73
N ASN A 179 12.50 9.30 1.70
CA ASN A 179 13.39 9.52 2.84
C ASN A 179 12.63 9.17 4.11
N LEU A 180 13.20 8.32 4.94
CA LEU A 180 12.70 8.08 6.29
C LEU A 180 13.14 9.22 7.21
N PRO A 181 12.28 9.68 8.17
CA PRO A 181 12.56 10.89 8.97
C PRO A 181 13.91 10.86 9.71
N ASP A 182 14.34 9.70 10.18
CA ASP A 182 15.50 9.56 11.05
C ASP A 182 16.72 8.95 10.35
N THR A 183 16.74 8.90 9.01
CA THR A 183 17.84 8.30 8.26
C THR A 183 18.25 9.16 7.08
N THR A 184 19.53 9.12 6.74
CA THR A 184 20.06 9.75 5.53
C THR A 184 19.90 8.88 4.28
N VAL A 185 19.33 7.68 4.44
CA VAL A 185 19.16 6.70 3.35
C VAL A 185 18.00 7.13 2.47
N LYS A 186 18.30 7.31 1.20
CA LYS A 186 17.31 7.64 0.16
C LYS A 186 16.95 6.38 -0.62
N PHE A 187 15.66 6.13 -0.77
CA PHE A 187 15.14 5.03 -1.57
C PHE A 187 14.61 5.58 -2.88
N LYS A 188 15.03 4.98 -3.99
CA LYS A 188 14.55 5.36 -5.32
C LYS A 188 13.45 4.40 -5.74
N GLY A 189 12.29 4.94 -6.05
CA GLY A 189 11.13 4.21 -6.55
C GLY A 189 10.61 4.76 -7.86
N LYS A 190 9.60 4.11 -8.41
CA LYS A 190 8.90 4.52 -9.62
C LYS A 190 7.43 4.75 -9.34
N LEU A 191 6.87 5.80 -9.95
CA LEU A 191 5.43 6.03 -9.92
C LEU A 191 4.76 4.93 -10.74
N GLN A 192 3.86 4.17 -10.10
CA GLN A 192 3.20 3.02 -10.74
C GLN A 192 1.73 3.25 -11.00
N PHE A 193 1.07 4.03 -10.15
CA PHE A 193 -0.37 4.19 -10.19
C PHE A 193 -0.78 5.62 -9.82
N VAL A 194 -1.72 6.15 -10.56
CA VAL A 194 -2.46 7.38 -10.27
C VAL A 194 -3.94 7.01 -10.24
N ASP A 195 -4.63 7.43 -9.20
CA ASP A 195 -6.05 7.14 -9.02
C ASP A 195 -6.89 7.79 -10.15
N ASN A 196 -8.07 7.27 -10.41
CA ASN A 196 -9.00 7.78 -11.42
C ASN A 196 -9.94 8.87 -10.89
N ALA A 197 -9.91 9.14 -9.59
CA ALA A 197 -10.75 10.12 -8.93
C ALA A 197 -9.93 11.11 -8.10
N VAL A 198 -10.32 12.38 -8.16
CA VAL A 198 -9.80 13.45 -7.30
C VAL A 198 -10.66 13.52 -6.04
N ASP A 199 -10.04 13.57 -4.88
CA ASP A 199 -10.74 13.88 -3.64
C ASP A 199 -11.12 15.36 -3.63
N ALA A 200 -12.42 15.63 -3.75
CA ALA A 200 -12.95 16.99 -3.81
C ALA A 200 -12.75 17.80 -2.51
N ALA A 201 -12.62 17.13 -1.37
CA ALA A 201 -12.43 17.79 -0.08
C ALA A 201 -11.02 18.36 0.07
N SER A 202 -10.02 17.64 -0.42
CA SER A 202 -8.61 18.01 -0.32
C SER A 202 -8.01 18.56 -1.62
N GLY A 203 -8.71 18.43 -2.77
CA GLY A 203 -8.18 18.81 -4.09
C GLY A 203 -6.96 17.97 -4.50
N THR A 204 -6.84 16.75 -3.95
CA THR A 204 -5.71 15.87 -4.22
C THR A 204 -6.14 14.58 -4.89
N ILE A 205 -5.20 13.94 -5.58
CA ILE A 205 -5.36 12.61 -6.16
C ILE A 205 -4.40 11.63 -5.47
N LYS A 206 -4.86 10.41 -5.22
CA LYS A 206 -4.00 9.38 -4.63
C LYS A 206 -3.08 8.80 -5.70
N VAL A 207 -1.81 8.75 -5.39
CA VAL A 207 -0.80 8.14 -6.24
C VAL A 207 -0.03 7.09 -5.47
N LYS A 208 0.50 6.07 -6.17
CA LYS A 208 1.32 5.03 -5.56
C LYS A 208 2.65 4.93 -6.29
N ALA A 209 3.72 4.95 -5.53
CA ALA A 209 5.07 4.67 -5.99
C ALA A 209 5.56 3.34 -5.39
N VAL A 210 6.29 2.58 -6.18
CA VAL A 210 6.82 1.27 -5.81
C VAL A 210 8.32 1.37 -5.64
N PHE A 211 8.82 0.78 -4.57
CA PHE A 211 10.22 0.79 -4.15
C PHE A 211 10.69 -0.65 -3.95
N ASP A 212 11.89 -0.95 -4.44
CA ASP A 212 12.58 -2.18 -4.09
C ASP A 212 13.00 -2.13 -2.62
N ASN A 213 12.76 -3.20 -1.88
CA ASN A 213 12.99 -3.27 -0.45
C ASN A 213 13.73 -4.54 -0.01
N LYS A 214 14.74 -4.94 -0.80
CA LYS A 214 15.52 -6.15 -0.56
C LYS A 214 16.17 -6.19 0.83
N GLU A 215 16.56 -5.03 1.35
CA GLU A 215 17.17 -4.89 2.67
C GLU A 215 16.15 -4.75 3.81
N LEU A 216 14.84 -4.78 3.49
CA LEU A 216 13.74 -4.71 4.44
C LEU A 216 13.76 -3.47 5.35
N LYS A 217 14.35 -2.37 4.87
CA LYS A 217 14.43 -1.10 5.62
C LYS A 217 13.14 -0.30 5.59
N LEU A 218 12.34 -0.46 4.52
CA LEU A 218 11.03 0.15 4.43
C LEU A 218 9.99 -0.77 5.06
N TRP A 219 9.37 -0.28 6.16
CA TRP A 219 8.31 -1.02 6.84
C TRP A 219 6.93 -0.52 6.43
N PRO A 220 6.00 -1.44 6.12
CA PRO A 220 4.60 -1.06 5.92
C PRO A 220 4.04 -0.33 7.14
N GLY A 221 3.39 0.81 6.90
CA GLY A 221 2.87 1.68 7.97
C GLY A 221 3.84 2.73 8.48
N ALA A 222 5.13 2.69 8.11
CA ALA A 222 6.07 3.74 8.46
C ALA A 222 5.80 5.02 7.64
N TYR A 223 6.08 6.17 8.25
CA TYR A 223 6.06 7.45 7.56
C TYR A 223 7.33 7.64 6.74
N ALA A 224 7.17 8.21 5.55
CA ALA A 224 8.28 8.58 4.68
C ALA A 224 8.01 9.94 4.03
N ASN A 225 9.03 10.77 3.92
CA ASN A 225 8.98 11.99 3.13
C ASN A 225 9.27 11.63 1.68
N LEU A 226 8.42 12.08 0.77
CA LEU A 226 8.51 11.76 -0.65
C LEU A 226 8.82 13.00 -1.47
N GLU A 227 9.80 12.86 -2.36
CA GLU A 227 10.15 13.85 -3.36
C GLU A 227 9.86 13.22 -4.74
N LEU A 228 8.87 13.74 -5.44
CA LEU A 228 8.53 13.28 -6.79
C LEU A 228 9.26 14.13 -7.82
N SER A 229 10.17 13.52 -8.57
CA SER A 229 10.77 14.12 -9.76
C SER A 229 9.86 13.84 -10.96
N VAL A 230 9.08 14.84 -11.37
CA VAL A 230 8.12 14.70 -12.48
C VAL A 230 8.75 15.00 -13.83
N GLN A 231 9.76 15.88 -13.87
CA GLN A 231 10.39 16.29 -15.11
C GLN A 231 11.84 16.70 -14.87
N THR A 232 12.72 16.29 -15.76
CA THR A 232 14.07 16.83 -15.87
C THR A 232 14.10 17.81 -17.04
N LEU A 233 14.29 19.07 -16.74
CA LEU A 233 14.45 20.09 -17.77
C LEU A 233 15.91 20.07 -18.25
N LYS A 234 16.11 19.85 -19.55
CA LYS A 234 17.44 19.88 -20.17
C LYS A 234 17.66 21.22 -20.84
N ASP A 235 18.90 21.66 -20.88
CA ASP A 235 19.32 22.87 -21.60
C ASP A 235 18.59 24.14 -21.16
N VAL A 236 18.36 24.28 -19.85
CA VAL A 236 17.70 25.45 -19.27
C VAL A 236 18.70 26.32 -18.51
N VAL A 237 18.48 27.63 -18.54
CA VAL A 237 19.25 28.59 -17.76
C VAL A 237 18.62 28.69 -16.37
N VAL A 238 19.44 28.41 -15.34
CA VAL A 238 19.04 28.50 -13.94
C VAL A 238 19.73 29.69 -13.30
N VAL A 239 18.94 30.49 -12.57
CA VAL A 239 19.46 31.61 -11.77
C VAL A 239 18.96 31.48 -10.34
N PRO A 240 19.71 31.93 -9.32
CA PRO A 240 19.16 32.03 -7.97
C PRO A 240 17.90 32.87 -7.94
N GLN A 241 16.88 32.42 -7.20
CA GLN A 241 15.60 33.13 -7.14
C GLN A 241 15.75 34.56 -6.62
N ASP A 242 16.75 34.78 -5.75
CA ASP A 242 17.12 36.11 -5.26
C ASP A 242 17.61 37.06 -6.35
N ALA A 243 18.08 36.57 -7.50
CA ALA A 243 18.45 37.42 -8.62
C ALA A 243 17.22 37.95 -9.40
N VAL A 244 16.07 37.32 -9.28
CA VAL A 244 14.86 37.71 -10.01
C VAL A 244 14.17 38.86 -9.32
N ILE A 245 13.84 39.88 -10.08
CA ILE A 245 13.07 41.06 -9.66
C ILE A 245 11.70 40.96 -10.29
N VAL A 246 10.67 40.88 -9.46
CA VAL A 246 9.28 40.86 -9.91
C VAL A 246 8.73 42.30 -9.88
N GLY A 247 8.42 42.82 -11.05
CA GLY A 247 7.87 44.16 -11.19
C GLY A 247 6.51 44.17 -11.88
N PRO A 248 5.84 45.33 -11.97
CA PRO A 248 4.52 45.47 -12.58
C PRO A 248 4.45 45.06 -14.07
N ARG A 249 5.60 45.06 -14.74
CA ARG A 249 5.73 44.70 -16.17
C ARG A 249 6.26 43.29 -16.41
N GLY A 250 6.38 42.46 -15.37
CA GLY A 250 6.94 41.11 -15.42
C GLY A 250 8.23 40.96 -14.61
N SER A 251 8.85 39.80 -14.76
CA SER A 251 10.11 39.49 -14.08
C SER A 251 11.30 39.98 -14.89
N SER A 252 12.34 40.45 -14.22
CA SER A 252 13.58 40.91 -14.83
C SER A 252 14.77 40.50 -13.97
N VAL A 253 15.97 40.44 -14.58
CA VAL A 253 17.25 40.15 -13.92
C VAL A 253 18.28 41.18 -14.35
N TYR A 254 19.13 41.64 -13.43
CA TYR A 254 20.31 42.42 -13.77
C TYR A 254 21.42 41.48 -14.19
N ILE A 255 21.92 41.64 -15.42
CA ILE A 255 23.13 40.98 -15.92
C ILE A 255 24.26 42.01 -15.95
N VAL A 256 25.49 41.52 -15.77
CA VAL A 256 26.71 42.34 -15.88
C VAL A 256 27.31 42.15 -17.27
N ASP A 257 27.49 43.21 -18.01
CA ASP A 257 28.15 43.19 -19.32
C ASP A 257 29.68 43.07 -19.23
N ALA A 258 30.32 42.98 -20.38
CA ALA A 258 31.80 42.92 -20.45
C ALA A 258 32.50 44.17 -19.88
N GLU A 259 31.78 45.30 -19.78
CA GLU A 259 32.30 46.57 -19.26
C GLU A 259 32.02 46.75 -17.75
N GLY A 260 31.43 45.75 -17.09
CA GLY A 260 31.10 45.80 -15.67
C GLY A 260 29.88 46.67 -15.33
N LYS A 261 28.99 46.92 -16.29
CA LYS A 261 27.74 47.66 -16.08
C LYS A 261 26.54 46.76 -15.93
N ALA A 262 25.61 47.14 -15.06
CA ALA A 262 24.37 46.40 -14.85
C ALA A 262 23.32 46.73 -15.92
N ILE A 263 22.92 45.74 -16.69
CA ILE A 263 21.85 45.83 -17.68
C ILE A 263 20.64 45.06 -17.20
N MET A 264 19.49 45.70 -17.16
CA MET A 264 18.22 45.02 -16.83
C MET A 264 17.70 44.30 -18.08
N LYS A 265 17.58 42.97 -18.00
CA LYS A 265 16.92 42.17 -19.05
C LYS A 265 15.63 41.59 -18.56
N PRO A 266 14.54 41.69 -19.33
CA PRO A 266 13.27 40.99 -19.01
C PRO A 266 13.49 39.49 -19.17
N VAL A 267 12.94 38.72 -18.21
CA VAL A 267 13.02 37.25 -18.20
C VAL A 267 11.66 36.68 -17.93
N VAL A 268 11.40 35.50 -18.46
CA VAL A 268 10.21 34.72 -18.13
C VAL A 268 10.64 33.60 -17.21
N VAL A 269 10.11 33.61 -15.98
CA VAL A 269 10.31 32.52 -15.04
C VAL A 269 9.38 31.39 -15.44
N THR A 270 9.93 30.28 -15.92
CA THR A 270 9.17 29.11 -16.36
C THR A 270 8.88 28.18 -15.20
N ASN A 271 9.86 28.03 -14.29
CA ASN A 271 9.72 27.15 -13.12
C ASN A 271 10.64 27.64 -11.97
N SER A 272 10.32 27.25 -10.73
CA SER A 272 11.13 27.58 -9.54
C SER A 272 11.28 26.33 -8.68
N PHE A 273 12.50 26.06 -8.20
CA PHE A 273 12.79 24.94 -7.30
C PHE A 273 13.64 25.43 -6.13
N GLY A 274 13.10 25.39 -4.93
CA GLY A 274 13.84 25.85 -3.75
C GLY A 274 14.35 27.26 -3.92
N ASN A 275 15.68 27.44 -3.96
CA ASN A 275 16.35 28.74 -4.11
C ASN A 275 16.68 29.10 -5.56
N ASP A 276 16.34 28.25 -6.53
CA ASP A 276 16.67 28.43 -7.94
C ASP A 276 15.43 28.66 -8.78
N ALA A 277 15.55 29.48 -9.83
CA ALA A 277 14.50 29.73 -10.82
C ALA A 277 15.03 29.42 -12.23
N VAL A 278 14.22 28.71 -13.00
CA VAL A 278 14.47 28.52 -14.44
C VAL A 278 13.93 29.73 -15.17
N VAL A 279 14.82 30.37 -15.92
CA VAL A 279 14.48 31.58 -16.66
C VAL A 279 14.81 31.42 -18.14
N THR A 280 14.00 32.08 -18.96
CA THR A 280 14.27 32.27 -20.39
C THR A 280 14.45 33.76 -20.68
N GLY A 281 15.31 34.09 -21.67
CA GLY A 281 15.62 35.48 -22.06
C GLY A 281 17.02 35.94 -21.72
N ILE A 282 17.83 35.07 -21.11
CA ILE A 282 19.27 35.31 -20.89
C ILE A 282 20.08 34.12 -21.41
N GLU A 283 21.35 34.36 -21.73
CA GLU A 283 22.27 33.33 -22.22
C GLU A 283 22.93 32.59 -21.04
N ALA A 284 23.27 31.33 -21.26
CA ALA A 284 23.99 30.53 -20.30
C ALA A 284 25.40 31.15 -20.06
N GLY A 285 25.85 31.21 -18.79
CA GLY A 285 27.12 31.83 -18.42
C GLY A 285 27.06 33.33 -18.17
N SER A 286 25.89 33.98 -18.34
CA SER A 286 25.73 35.39 -17.99
C SER A 286 25.85 35.60 -16.48
N LYS A 287 26.64 36.62 -16.07
CA LYS A 287 26.80 37.01 -14.67
C LYS A 287 25.56 37.77 -14.22
N VAL A 288 24.88 37.27 -13.17
CA VAL A 288 23.68 37.89 -12.59
C VAL A 288 23.98 38.55 -11.24
N VAL A 289 23.31 39.66 -10.96
CA VAL A 289 23.47 40.37 -9.70
C VAL A 289 22.52 39.72 -8.66
N LEU A 290 23.11 39.27 -7.54
CA LEU A 290 22.34 38.70 -6.41
C LEU A 290 21.98 39.76 -5.37
N ASP A 291 22.99 40.48 -4.88
CA ASP A 291 22.87 41.47 -3.80
C ASP A 291 22.91 42.90 -4.33
N GLY A 292 22.26 43.81 -3.61
CA GLY A 292 22.26 45.24 -3.93
C GLY A 292 21.36 45.65 -5.09
N LYS A 293 20.57 44.73 -5.66
CA LYS A 293 19.68 44.98 -6.81
C LYS A 293 18.67 46.12 -6.59
N GLN A 294 18.32 46.39 -5.32
CA GLN A 294 17.35 47.44 -4.95
C GLN A 294 17.87 48.87 -5.17
N ASN A 295 19.20 49.04 -5.17
CA ASN A 295 19.86 50.32 -5.32
C ASN A 295 20.48 50.53 -6.73
N LEU A 296 20.36 49.50 -7.61
CA LEU A 296 20.93 49.56 -8.97
C LEU A 296 19.96 50.25 -9.93
N ARG A 297 20.53 51.13 -10.75
CA ARG A 297 19.91 51.70 -11.94
C ARG A 297 20.52 51.06 -13.19
N PRO A 298 19.77 50.93 -14.28
CA PRO A 298 20.34 50.46 -15.55
C PRO A 298 21.55 51.31 -15.92
N GLY A 299 22.66 50.67 -16.24
CA GLY A 299 23.94 51.33 -16.58
C GLY A 299 24.88 51.62 -15.38
N ALA A 300 24.48 51.27 -14.16
CA ALA A 300 25.33 51.44 -12.98
C ALA A 300 26.53 50.46 -13.04
N SER A 301 27.70 50.92 -12.66
CA SER A 301 28.91 50.07 -12.53
C SER A 301 28.79 49.18 -11.30
N VAL A 302 29.02 47.86 -11.47
CA VAL A 302 28.99 46.86 -10.40
C VAL A 302 30.39 46.30 -10.19
N LYS A 303 30.76 46.07 -8.92
CA LYS A 303 31.99 45.38 -8.55
C LYS A 303 31.66 43.99 -8.06
N GLU A 304 32.37 42.99 -8.55
CA GLU A 304 32.30 41.65 -8.00
C GLU A 304 32.77 41.65 -6.55
N ARG A 305 31.96 41.15 -5.66
CA ARG A 305 32.34 40.82 -4.30
C ARG A 305 32.92 39.41 -4.32
N ASN A 306 34.25 39.27 -4.32
CA ASN A 306 34.88 37.98 -4.16
C ASN A 306 34.43 37.40 -2.80
N GLY A 307 33.70 36.32 -2.84
CA GLY A 307 33.20 35.63 -1.65
C GLY A 307 34.29 34.78 -0.99
N ASP A 308 35.32 35.44 -0.43
CA ASP A 308 36.13 34.81 0.61
C ASP A 308 35.52 35.17 1.97
N GLY A 309 34.81 34.19 2.51
CA GLY A 309 34.33 34.26 3.88
C GLY A 309 35.50 34.32 4.87
N LYS A 310 35.77 35.50 5.40
CA LYS A 310 36.46 35.66 6.66
C LYS A 310 35.76 36.75 7.45
N GLU A 311 35.30 36.37 8.60
CA GLU A 311 34.85 37.25 9.68
C GLU A 311 35.84 38.38 9.87
N GLY A 312 35.46 39.58 9.49
CA GLY A 312 36.17 40.81 9.80
C GLY A 312 35.80 41.29 11.17
N LYS A 313 36.69 41.02 12.10
CA LYS A 313 36.80 41.64 13.41
C LYS A 313 36.70 43.17 13.30
N GLY A 314 35.72 43.76 13.92
CA GLY A 314 35.56 45.19 14.03
C GLY A 314 36.72 45.79 14.78
N ASP A 315 37.33 46.80 14.18
CA ASP A 315 38.33 47.64 14.84
C ASP A 315 37.65 48.86 15.50
N LYS A 316 38.07 49.07 16.71
CA LYS A 316 37.60 50.11 17.62
C LYS A 316 38.11 51.50 17.18
N ALA A 317 37.31 52.51 17.30
CA ALA A 317 37.75 53.85 17.58
C ALA A 317 36.85 54.52 18.60
N ASP A 318 37.38 54.61 19.75
CA ASP A 318 37.27 55.37 20.97
C ASP A 318 36.89 56.84 20.81
N LYS A 319 36.05 57.31 21.74
CA LYS A 319 35.97 58.53 22.58
C LYS A 319 34.55 58.73 23.07
N GLY A 320 34.20 58.50 24.27
CA GLY A 320 34.59 59.23 25.47
C GLY A 320 33.36 60.01 25.98
N ALA A 321 32.83 59.66 27.14
CA ALA A 321 32.56 60.49 28.28
C ALA A 321 31.48 59.88 29.22
N LYS A 322 31.91 59.54 30.41
CA LYS A 322 31.37 59.73 31.76
C LYS A 322 29.87 59.93 31.96
N GLY A 323 29.33 59.11 32.84
CA GLY A 323 28.13 59.36 33.60
C GLY A 323 27.78 58.19 34.53
N ALA A 324 28.09 58.39 35.82
CA ALA A 324 27.91 57.45 36.92
C ALA A 324 26.44 57.34 37.39
N GLY A 325 26.09 56.19 37.97
CA GLY A 325 24.87 55.98 38.75
C GLY A 325 24.54 54.51 38.83
N LYS A 326 24.99 53.80 39.68
CA LYS A 326 24.82 53.23 41.02
C LYS A 326 23.39 52.71 41.30
N ALA A 327 23.40 51.50 41.81
CA ALA A 327 22.54 50.79 42.76
C ALA A 327 21.35 50.03 42.24
N GLU A 328 21.46 48.79 42.48
CA GLU A 328 20.90 47.90 43.55
C GLU A 328 19.61 47.23 43.13
N SER A 329 19.71 45.95 43.02
CA SER A 329 19.23 44.82 43.81
C SER A 329 17.73 44.76 44.00
N SER A 330 17.15 43.66 43.61
CA SER A 330 16.56 42.73 44.55
C SER A 330 15.89 41.55 43.83
N ALA A 331 16.23 40.43 44.36
CA ALA A 331 15.57 39.14 44.15
C ALA A 331 14.20 39.16 44.84
N SER A 332 13.22 38.45 44.30
CA SER A 332 12.36 37.64 45.18
C SER A 332 11.63 36.56 44.40
N ALA A 333 11.79 35.38 44.90
CA ALA A 333 11.04 34.17 44.66
C ALA A 333 9.70 34.23 45.41
N SER A 334 8.67 33.54 44.87
CA SER A 334 7.60 32.83 45.58
C SER A 334 6.76 32.13 44.52
N ALA A 335 6.64 30.81 44.44
CA ALA A 335 6.07 29.82 45.36
C ALA A 335 4.59 30.07 45.69
N GLY A 336 3.78 29.07 45.38
CA GLY A 336 2.39 28.95 45.81
C GLY A 336 1.53 28.33 44.70
N ALA A 337 1.31 27.08 44.62
CA ALA A 337 0.56 26.13 45.46
C ALA A 337 -0.96 26.18 45.24
N SER A 338 -1.46 25.04 44.75
CA SER A 338 -2.62 24.27 45.18
C SER A 338 -4.04 24.86 45.05
N SER A 339 -4.89 24.03 44.44
CA SER A 339 -6.06 23.37 45.03
C SER A 339 -7.04 22.97 43.91
N SER A 340 -7.29 21.72 43.64
CA SER A 340 -8.30 20.81 44.21
C SER A 340 -9.71 21.35 44.19
N SER A 341 -10.58 20.69 43.40
CA SER A 341 -11.84 20.21 43.94
C SER A 341 -12.52 19.25 42.96
N ALA A 342 -12.84 18.13 43.52
CA ALA A 342 -13.71 17.06 43.06
C ALA A 342 -15.18 17.47 43.21
N SER A 343 -16.07 16.86 42.39
CA SER A 343 -17.44 16.46 42.73
C SER A 343 -17.98 15.65 41.55
N SER A 344 -18.10 14.36 41.58
CA SER A 344 -19.12 13.44 42.11
C SER A 344 -20.56 13.83 41.87
N ALA A 345 -21.26 12.96 41.13
CA ALA A 345 -22.63 12.45 41.32
C ALA A 345 -23.04 11.69 40.05
N THR A 346 -23.09 10.38 40.05
CA THR A 346 -24.16 9.49 40.49
C THR A 346 -25.54 9.79 39.91
N ALA A 347 -26.04 8.92 39.01
CA ALA A 347 -27.34 8.29 39.01
C ALA A 347 -27.57 7.39 37.82
N ALA A 348 -27.73 6.11 38.04
CA ALA A 348 -28.62 5.19 37.33
C ALA A 348 -29.89 5.05 38.22
N PRO A 349 -30.95 4.23 37.89
CA PRO A 349 -31.42 3.64 36.64
C PRO A 349 -32.98 3.77 36.50
N ALA A 350 -33.55 3.33 35.38
CA ALA A 350 -34.95 2.80 35.28
C ALA A 350 -35.05 2.05 33.95
N ALA A 351 -35.25 0.88 33.89
CA ALA A 351 -36.24 -0.21 34.06
C ALA A 351 -37.59 0.02 33.32
N SER A 352 -38.01 -1.10 32.68
CA SER A 352 -39.40 -1.40 32.30
C SER A 352 -39.86 -0.86 30.94
N THR A 353 -40.35 -1.63 29.99
CA THR A 353 -41.33 -2.76 30.00
C THR A 353 -41.40 -3.37 28.62
N ALA A 354 -41.52 -4.67 28.54
CA ALA A 354 -42.19 -5.37 27.43
C ALA A 354 -43.71 -5.24 27.57
N PRO A 355 -44.49 -5.46 26.50
CA PRO A 355 -45.37 -6.61 26.46
C PRO A 355 -45.45 -7.31 25.11
N THR A 356 -45.30 -8.63 25.13
CA THR A 356 -46.30 -9.71 24.88
C THR A 356 -47.29 -9.55 23.74
N ALA A 357 -47.16 -10.50 22.83
CA ALA A 357 -48.17 -11.37 22.23
C ALA A 357 -49.25 -10.79 21.32
N SER A 358 -49.35 -11.35 20.11
CA SER A 358 -50.57 -12.12 19.78
C SER A 358 -50.38 -12.85 18.44
N ALA A 359 -50.75 -14.09 18.46
CA ALA A 359 -50.93 -15.01 17.36
C ALA A 359 -52.20 -14.66 16.54
N ALA A 360 -52.17 -15.15 15.27
CA ALA A 360 -53.30 -15.74 14.51
C ALA A 360 -52.82 -15.88 13.07
N SER A 361 -52.59 -17.04 12.54
CA SER A 361 -53.46 -18.10 11.98
C SER A 361 -54.04 -17.75 10.60
N ALA A 362 -53.81 -18.69 9.69
CA ALA A 362 -54.61 -19.13 8.55
C ALA A 362 -54.48 -18.35 7.22
N SER A 363 -53.98 -18.92 6.22
CA SER A 363 -54.48 -19.82 5.17
C SER A 363 -53.34 -20.30 4.31
#